data_aa879e93d443a48b94d3c69d3aa71e24
#
_entry.id   aa879e93d443a48b94d3c69d3aa71e24
#
_cell.length_a   1.000
_cell.length_b   1.000
_cell.length_c   1.000
_cell.angle_alpha   90.00
_cell.angle_beta   90.00
_cell.angle_gamma   90.00
#
_symmetry.space_group_name_H-M   'P 1'
#
loop_
_entity.id
_entity.type
_entity.pdbx_description
1 polymer ?
#
loop_
_entity_poly.entity_id
_entity_poly.type
_entity_poly.pdbx_seq_one_letter_code
_entity_poly.pdbx_strand_id
1 'polypeptide(L)'
;DANTVEAARNFIAEWKNVVKRDLNHPSIVTWTPFNEEFWPDEREYPRFITDIYTLTKEIDPTRPINTVSGGQHIVTDIWTEHHYEQDAEKLRQILFEKTEGSKDADIFTRKHDVQSRLRGNVGYNRPVLNDSYEFPIYKSEIPYILDEFGGIKCIEANPIKDRNLSWGYGNSAVTKEDFYKRLESQVRMLIENSKTIWGFCYTQLTDVELEQNGIYYYD
;
A
#
# COMPACT_ATOMS: atom_id res chain seq x y z
N ASP A 1 -9.34 19.83 6.18
CA ASP A 1 -7.94 19.53 6.51
C ASP A 1 -7.88 18.23 7.33
N ALA A 2 -7.41 17.16 6.69
CA ALA A 2 -7.31 15.83 7.33
C ALA A 2 -6.32 15.82 8.53
N ASN A 3 -5.49 16.84 8.68
CA ASN A 3 -4.37 16.92 9.65
C ASN A 3 -4.67 17.84 10.83
N THR A 4 -5.91 17.91 11.27
CA THR A 4 -6.28 18.70 12.46
C THR A 4 -6.45 17.83 13.70
N VAL A 5 -6.28 18.42 14.89
CA VAL A 5 -6.55 17.73 16.16
C VAL A 5 -8.00 17.24 16.22
N GLU A 6 -8.94 17.96 15.62
CA GLU A 6 -10.34 17.56 15.54
C GLU A 6 -10.54 16.35 14.65
N ALA A 7 -9.91 16.32 13.47
CA ALA A 7 -9.95 15.14 12.57
C ALA A 7 -9.38 13.91 13.26
N ALA A 8 -8.23 14.04 13.95
CA ALA A 8 -7.64 12.95 14.72
C ALA A 8 -8.57 12.42 15.83
N ARG A 9 -9.23 13.30 16.57
CA ARG A 9 -10.21 12.92 17.60
C ARG A 9 -11.41 12.17 17.01
N ASN A 10 -11.95 12.67 15.91
CA ASN A 10 -13.07 12.04 15.22
C ASN A 10 -12.68 10.67 14.69
N PHE A 11 -11.51 10.57 14.06
CA PHE A 11 -10.98 9.29 13.58
C PHE A 11 -10.83 8.26 14.71
N ILE A 12 -10.22 8.65 15.85
CA ILE A 12 -10.05 7.77 17.00
C ILE A 12 -11.40 7.24 17.49
N ALA A 13 -12.40 8.12 17.60
CA ALA A 13 -13.73 7.75 18.08
C ALA A 13 -14.43 6.79 17.12
N GLU A 14 -14.38 7.05 15.81
CA GLU A 14 -14.99 6.22 14.78
C GLU A 14 -14.25 4.88 14.66
N TRP A 15 -12.93 4.86 14.61
CA TRP A 15 -12.12 3.65 14.52
C TRP A 15 -12.38 2.70 15.70
N LYS A 16 -12.42 3.25 16.91
CA LYS A 16 -12.81 2.48 18.11
C LYS A 16 -14.17 1.80 17.98
N ASN A 17 -15.14 2.51 17.41
CA ASN A 17 -16.48 1.98 17.21
C ASN A 17 -16.49 0.88 16.12
N VAL A 18 -15.73 1.09 15.03
CA VAL A 18 -15.58 0.08 13.95
C VAL A 18 -14.99 -1.22 14.50
N VAL A 19 -13.85 -1.15 15.19
CA VAL A 19 -13.22 -2.35 15.75
C VAL A 19 -14.14 -3.07 16.73
N LYS A 20 -14.81 -2.34 17.64
CA LYS A 20 -15.76 -2.92 18.60
C LYS A 20 -16.98 -3.57 17.94
N ARG A 21 -17.52 -2.95 16.88
CA ARG A 21 -18.66 -3.49 16.14
C ARG A 21 -18.29 -4.78 15.44
N ASP A 22 -17.10 -4.83 14.83
CA ASP A 22 -16.74 -5.86 13.88
C ASP A 22 -15.81 -6.95 14.46
N LEU A 23 -15.36 -6.82 15.71
CA LEU A 23 -14.40 -7.76 16.31
C LEU A 23 -14.87 -9.22 16.33
N ASN A 24 -16.20 -9.47 16.31
CA ASN A 24 -16.77 -10.81 16.30
C ASN A 24 -16.97 -11.39 14.89
N HIS A 25 -16.56 -10.69 13.83
CA HIS A 25 -16.62 -11.21 12.47
C HIS A 25 -15.39 -12.07 12.17
N PRO A 26 -15.52 -13.40 11.99
CA PRO A 26 -14.39 -14.29 11.79
C PRO A 26 -13.71 -14.11 10.42
N SER A 27 -14.38 -13.47 9.46
CA SER A 27 -13.83 -13.15 8.15
C SER A 27 -12.82 -12.00 8.18
N ILE A 28 -12.81 -11.20 9.23
CA ILE A 28 -11.80 -10.16 9.42
C ILE A 28 -10.54 -10.82 9.97
N VAL A 29 -9.46 -10.78 9.21
CA VAL A 29 -8.17 -11.41 9.56
C VAL A 29 -7.12 -10.41 10.02
N THR A 30 -7.28 -9.15 9.68
CA THR A 30 -6.37 -8.05 10.04
C THR A 30 -7.12 -6.73 10.12
N TRP A 31 -6.56 -5.78 10.85
CA TRP A 31 -7.03 -4.38 10.91
C TRP A 31 -6.09 -3.48 10.14
N THR A 32 -6.65 -2.61 9.28
CA THR A 32 -5.88 -1.63 8.50
C THR A 32 -6.52 -0.25 8.66
N PRO A 33 -6.07 0.55 9.66
CA PRO A 33 -6.67 1.86 9.93
C PRO A 33 -6.38 2.92 8.87
N PHE A 34 -5.21 2.88 8.22
CA PHE A 34 -4.79 3.90 7.27
C PHE A 34 -4.36 3.29 5.94
N ASN A 35 -4.55 4.06 4.87
CA ASN A 35 -4.08 3.76 3.52
C ASN A 35 -3.25 4.91 2.98
N GLU A 36 -2.01 4.63 2.56
CA GLU A 36 -1.10 5.58 1.91
C GLU A 36 -0.87 6.89 2.68
N GLU A 37 -0.95 6.86 4.01
CA GLU A 37 -0.75 8.04 4.80
C GLU A 37 0.74 8.38 4.94
N PHE A 38 1.03 9.66 4.69
CA PHE A 38 2.35 10.27 4.79
C PHE A 38 2.19 11.67 5.38
N TRP A 39 2.40 11.84 6.67
CA TRP A 39 2.27 13.14 7.32
C TRP A 39 3.56 13.94 7.24
N PRO A 40 3.47 15.25 7.01
CA PRO A 40 4.64 16.12 6.98
C PRO A 40 5.20 16.44 8.36
N ASP A 41 4.43 16.26 9.46
CA ASP A 41 4.90 16.51 10.83
C ASP A 41 5.49 15.24 11.44
N GLU A 42 6.81 15.24 11.59
CA GLU A 42 7.60 14.13 12.10
C GLU A 42 7.31 13.73 13.54
N ARG A 43 6.71 14.61 14.32
CA ARG A 43 6.43 14.37 15.76
C ARG A 43 5.05 13.81 15.99
N GLU A 44 4.06 14.34 15.30
CA GLU A 44 2.66 13.99 15.51
C GLU A 44 2.31 12.68 14.80
N TYR A 45 2.85 12.45 13.60
CA TYR A 45 2.55 11.23 12.83
C TYR A 45 2.95 9.93 13.55
N PRO A 46 4.22 9.76 14.01
CA PRO A 46 4.60 8.53 14.72
C PRO A 46 3.77 8.29 15.98
N ARG A 47 3.46 9.35 16.71
CA ARG A 47 2.64 9.28 17.91
C ARG A 47 1.22 8.81 17.56
N PHE A 48 0.59 9.43 16.59
CA PHE A 48 -0.77 9.10 16.19
C PHE A 48 -0.90 7.65 15.70
N ILE A 49 0.02 7.19 14.84
CA ILE A 49 0.05 5.78 14.39
C ILE A 49 0.23 4.83 15.56
N THR A 50 1.12 5.15 16.52
CA THR A 50 1.35 4.32 17.71
C THR A 50 0.12 4.29 18.61
N ASP A 51 -0.57 5.41 18.79
CA ASP A 51 -1.78 5.50 19.61
C ASP A 51 -2.91 4.65 18.99
N ILE A 52 -3.09 4.71 17.66
CA ILE A 52 -4.08 3.88 16.95
C ILE A 52 -3.74 2.39 17.02
N TYR A 53 -2.47 2.02 16.85
CA TYR A 53 -2.02 0.64 17.02
C TYR A 53 -2.35 0.13 18.43
N THR A 54 -1.94 0.89 19.45
CA THR A 54 -2.17 0.53 20.86
C THR A 54 -3.65 0.40 21.17
N LEU A 55 -4.46 1.39 20.78
CA LEU A 55 -5.92 1.36 20.94
C LEU A 55 -6.55 0.13 20.28
N THR A 56 -6.10 -0.21 19.09
CA THR A 56 -6.63 -1.37 18.36
C THR A 56 -6.30 -2.67 19.10
N LYS A 57 -5.05 -2.82 19.59
CA LYS A 57 -4.60 -3.97 20.37
C LYS A 57 -5.30 -4.08 21.74
N GLU A 58 -5.66 -2.97 22.36
CA GLU A 58 -6.44 -2.96 23.61
C GLU A 58 -7.87 -3.50 23.38
N ILE A 59 -8.46 -3.25 22.20
CA ILE A 59 -9.81 -3.72 21.88
C ILE A 59 -9.78 -5.14 21.34
N ASP A 60 -8.86 -5.42 20.40
CA ASP A 60 -8.67 -6.74 19.78
C ASP A 60 -7.20 -7.15 19.79
N PRO A 61 -6.74 -7.85 20.85
CA PRO A 61 -5.37 -8.34 20.92
C PRO A 61 -5.09 -9.56 20.01
N THR A 62 -6.11 -10.10 19.36
CA THR A 62 -6.02 -11.38 18.66
C THR A 62 -5.59 -11.25 17.20
N ARG A 63 -5.94 -10.15 16.53
CA ARG A 63 -5.65 -9.93 15.13
C ARG A 63 -4.38 -9.10 14.92
N PRO A 64 -3.62 -9.37 13.86
CA PRO A 64 -2.53 -8.50 13.45
C PRO A 64 -3.07 -7.17 12.91
N ILE A 65 -2.21 -6.16 12.96
CA ILE A 65 -2.51 -4.82 12.47
C ILE A 65 -1.51 -4.44 11.39
N ASN A 66 -2.00 -4.11 10.20
CA ASN A 66 -1.31 -3.37 9.18
C ASN A 66 -1.62 -1.88 9.39
N THR A 67 -0.78 -1.17 10.10
CA THR A 67 -1.14 0.20 10.54
C THR A 67 -1.34 1.18 9.41
N VAL A 68 -0.54 1.06 8.33
CA VAL A 68 -0.64 1.95 7.17
C VAL A 68 -0.40 1.13 5.91
N SER A 69 -1.45 0.77 5.19
CA SER A 69 -1.36 0.05 3.93
C SER A 69 -0.57 0.89 2.91
N GLY A 70 0.53 0.34 2.38
CA GLY A 70 1.40 0.99 1.39
C GLY A 70 2.02 2.33 1.80
N GLY A 71 1.79 2.79 3.02
CA GLY A 71 2.29 4.04 3.54
C GLY A 71 3.53 3.87 4.42
N GLN A 72 3.76 4.85 5.29
CA GLN A 72 4.92 4.86 6.15
C GLN A 72 4.63 4.19 7.49
N HIS A 73 5.10 2.97 7.66
CA HIS A 73 4.95 2.25 8.93
C HIS A 73 5.78 2.89 10.05
N ILE A 74 5.20 2.92 11.26
CA ILE A 74 5.85 3.29 12.52
C ILE A 74 5.94 2.07 13.42
N VAL A 75 4.80 1.44 13.69
CA VAL A 75 4.63 0.18 14.39
C VAL A 75 3.60 -0.62 13.63
N THR A 76 3.89 -1.89 13.34
CA THR A 76 2.98 -2.74 12.55
C THR A 76 3.28 -4.21 12.80
N ASP A 77 2.26 -5.06 12.69
CA ASP A 77 2.43 -6.52 12.71
C ASP A 77 2.59 -7.10 11.31
N ILE A 78 2.17 -6.36 10.28
CA ILE A 78 2.28 -6.74 8.88
C ILE A 78 2.93 -5.58 8.15
N TRP A 79 3.97 -5.84 7.38
CA TRP A 79 4.60 -4.85 6.53
C TRP A 79 4.01 -4.91 5.14
N THR A 80 3.55 -3.77 4.62
CA THR A 80 2.92 -3.70 3.32
C THR A 80 3.54 -2.65 2.42
N GLU A 81 3.37 -2.85 1.12
CA GLU A 81 3.81 -1.90 0.10
C GLU A 81 2.84 -1.85 -1.07
N HIS A 82 2.70 -0.66 -1.69
CA HIS A 82 2.02 -0.43 -2.95
C HIS A 82 3.04 -0.19 -4.04
N HIS A 83 2.97 -0.96 -5.11
CA HIS A 83 3.86 -0.74 -6.25
C HIS A 83 3.21 -1.13 -7.58
N TYR A 84 3.21 -0.18 -8.52
CA TYR A 84 2.50 -0.31 -9.79
C TYR A 84 3.44 -0.44 -11.01
N GLU A 85 4.70 -0.86 -10.82
CA GLU A 85 5.55 -1.27 -11.93
C GLU A 85 4.96 -2.51 -12.59
N GLN A 86 4.74 -2.46 -13.91
CA GLN A 86 4.05 -3.50 -14.65
C GLN A 86 4.98 -4.53 -15.29
N ASP A 87 6.25 -4.24 -15.40
CA ASP A 87 7.26 -5.20 -15.79
C ASP A 87 7.64 -6.04 -14.57
N ALA A 88 7.39 -7.35 -14.63
CA ALA A 88 7.58 -8.25 -13.50
C ALA A 88 9.04 -8.32 -13.01
N GLU A 89 10.02 -8.25 -13.93
CA GLU A 89 11.43 -8.29 -13.55
C GLU A 89 11.87 -6.98 -12.89
N LYS A 90 11.41 -5.84 -13.39
CA LYS A 90 11.65 -4.56 -12.74
C LYS A 90 10.97 -4.49 -11.39
N LEU A 91 9.73 -4.96 -11.28
CA LEU A 91 9.02 -5.04 -10.01
C LEU A 91 9.81 -5.92 -9.01
N ARG A 92 10.29 -7.10 -9.46
CA ARG A 92 11.15 -7.94 -8.65
C ARG A 92 12.39 -7.21 -8.19
N GLN A 93 13.09 -6.52 -9.10
CA GLN A 93 14.27 -5.74 -8.75
C GLN A 93 13.96 -4.67 -7.70
N ILE A 94 12.91 -3.89 -7.90
CA ILE A 94 12.50 -2.84 -6.96
C ILE A 94 12.21 -3.41 -5.56
N LEU A 95 11.52 -4.56 -5.51
CA LEU A 95 11.17 -5.19 -4.24
C LEU A 95 12.38 -5.86 -3.54
N PHE A 96 13.37 -6.34 -4.32
CA PHE A 96 14.45 -7.20 -3.81
C PHE A 96 15.87 -6.67 -4.00
N GLU A 97 16.13 -5.63 -4.80
CA GLU A 97 17.48 -5.11 -5.11
C GLU A 97 18.32 -4.75 -3.87
N LYS A 98 17.67 -4.58 -2.72
CA LYS A 98 18.33 -4.27 -1.46
C LYS A 98 18.48 -5.48 -0.53
N THR A 99 18.04 -6.67 -0.96
CA THR A 99 18.11 -7.89 -0.13
C THR A 99 19.28 -8.79 -0.45
N GLU A 100 19.86 -8.68 -1.64
CA GLU A 100 21.01 -9.49 -2.08
C GLU A 100 22.34 -8.92 -1.54
N GLY A 101 22.61 -9.08 -0.28
CA GLY A 101 23.96 -8.71 0.26
C GLY A 101 24.00 -8.24 1.69
N SER A 102 22.86 -7.98 2.31
CA SER A 102 22.78 -7.68 3.74
C SER A 102 22.10 -8.85 4.46
N LYS A 103 22.74 -9.33 5.53
CA LYS A 103 22.16 -10.35 6.41
C LYS A 103 20.93 -9.83 7.16
N ASP A 104 20.76 -8.53 7.17
CA ASP A 104 19.60 -7.78 7.66
C ASP A 104 19.05 -7.06 6.44
N ALA A 105 18.17 -7.75 5.71
CA ALA A 105 17.59 -7.25 4.47
C ALA A 105 16.79 -5.98 4.74
N ASP A 106 17.47 -4.85 4.61
CA ASP A 106 16.89 -3.52 4.52
C ASP A 106 16.09 -3.40 3.22
N ILE A 107 14.95 -4.09 3.15
CA ILE A 107 14.06 -3.96 1.99
C ILE A 107 13.65 -2.49 1.82
N PHE A 108 13.74 -1.68 2.88
CA PHE A 108 13.25 -0.30 2.89
C PHE A 108 14.13 0.68 3.69
N THR A 109 15.36 0.92 3.26
CA THR A 109 16.06 2.15 3.65
C THR A 109 15.44 3.35 2.94
N ARG A 110 14.31 3.81 3.43
CA ARG A 110 13.45 4.78 2.76
C ARG A 110 13.86 6.24 2.87
N LYS A 111 15.04 6.61 3.34
CA LYS A 111 15.46 8.02 3.28
C LYS A 111 15.39 8.62 1.87
N HIS A 112 15.55 7.82 0.82
CA HIS A 112 15.54 8.29 -0.56
C HIS A 112 14.21 8.08 -1.31
N ASP A 113 13.45 7.05 -0.99
CA ASP A 113 12.32 6.68 -1.83
C ASP A 113 11.05 7.49 -1.51
N VAL A 114 10.80 7.81 -0.24
CA VAL A 114 9.70 8.71 0.14
C VAL A 114 9.92 10.10 -0.47
N GLN A 115 11.17 10.60 -0.51
CA GLN A 115 11.46 11.88 -1.14
C GLN A 115 11.31 11.84 -2.66
N SER A 116 11.62 10.72 -3.32
CA SER A 116 11.45 10.59 -4.77
C SER A 116 9.98 10.46 -5.16
N ARG A 117 9.17 9.72 -4.41
CA ARG A 117 7.72 9.61 -4.62
C ARG A 117 6.99 10.92 -4.32
N LEU A 118 7.37 11.63 -3.28
CA LEU A 118 6.83 12.96 -2.96
C LEU A 118 7.22 14.02 -4.01
N ARG A 119 8.35 13.84 -4.71
CA ARG A 119 8.78 14.75 -5.78
C ARG A 119 8.17 14.42 -7.15
N GLY A 120 7.79 13.17 -7.40
CA GLY A 120 7.45 12.69 -8.75
C GLY A 120 5.97 12.67 -9.11
N ASN A 121 5.06 12.49 -8.16
CA ASN A 121 3.67 12.16 -8.51
C ASN A 121 2.56 13.06 -7.92
N VAL A 122 2.87 13.99 -7.06
CA VAL A 122 1.84 14.91 -6.54
C VAL A 122 2.42 16.30 -6.49
N GLY A 123 1.88 17.22 -7.27
CA GLY A 123 2.26 18.64 -7.34
C GLY A 123 2.00 19.43 -6.04
N TYR A 124 2.25 18.82 -4.90
CA TYR A 124 2.20 19.46 -3.60
C TYR A 124 3.63 19.76 -3.15
N ASN A 125 3.94 21.04 -2.99
CA ASN A 125 5.08 21.52 -2.19
C ASN A 125 4.85 21.10 -0.72
N ARG A 126 5.06 19.82 -0.39
CA ARG A 126 5.10 19.40 1.02
C ARG A 126 6.50 19.72 1.56
N PRO A 127 6.59 20.28 2.79
CA PRO A 127 7.88 20.48 3.42
C PRO A 127 8.64 19.13 3.48
N VAL A 128 9.93 19.18 3.15
CA VAL A 128 10.83 18.04 3.26
C VAL A 128 10.82 17.60 4.72
N LEU A 129 10.51 16.32 4.97
CA LEU A 129 10.68 15.73 6.30
C LEU A 129 12.11 15.99 6.75
N ASN A 130 12.27 16.56 7.93
CA ASN A 130 13.57 16.88 8.49
C ASN A 130 14.32 15.57 8.78
N ASP A 131 15.62 15.51 8.58
CA ASP A 131 16.47 14.31 8.70
C ASP A 131 16.57 13.71 10.12
N SER A 132 15.76 14.19 11.07
CA SER A 132 15.90 13.88 12.50
C SER A 132 15.12 12.66 12.99
N TYR A 133 14.13 12.14 12.24
CA TYR A 133 13.39 10.95 12.62
C TYR A 133 13.85 9.72 11.85
N GLU A 134 14.34 8.72 12.56
CA GLU A 134 14.66 7.42 11.98
C GLU A 134 13.40 6.56 11.94
N PHE A 135 12.84 6.40 10.73
CA PHE A 135 11.70 5.52 10.53
C PHE A 135 12.10 4.05 10.69
N PRO A 136 11.19 3.22 11.24
CA PRO A 136 11.44 1.80 11.33
C PRO A 136 11.77 1.18 9.97
N ILE A 137 12.66 0.21 9.99
CA ILE A 137 13.08 -0.57 8.85
C ILE A 137 12.35 -1.91 8.91
N TYR A 138 12.00 -2.46 7.75
CA TYR A 138 11.44 -3.80 7.67
C TYR A 138 12.35 -4.83 8.33
N LYS A 139 11.75 -5.75 9.05
CA LYS A 139 12.42 -6.89 9.66
C LYS A 139 11.86 -8.19 9.10
N SER A 140 12.71 -9.13 8.76
CA SER A 140 12.34 -10.37 8.06
C SER A 140 11.38 -11.29 8.83
N GLU A 141 11.26 -11.11 10.13
CA GLU A 141 10.28 -11.82 10.97
C GLU A 141 8.85 -11.26 10.87
N ILE A 142 8.67 -10.06 10.27
CA ILE A 142 7.37 -9.46 10.04
C ILE A 142 6.86 -9.92 8.67
N PRO A 143 5.62 -10.45 8.56
CA PRO A 143 5.03 -10.79 7.26
C PRO A 143 5.05 -9.61 6.30
N TYR A 144 5.55 -9.83 5.08
CA TYR A 144 5.59 -8.83 4.01
C TYR A 144 4.53 -9.12 2.96
N ILE A 145 3.69 -8.15 2.67
CA ILE A 145 2.59 -8.26 1.70
C ILE A 145 2.68 -7.09 0.71
N LEU A 146 2.61 -7.41 -0.59
CA LEU A 146 2.39 -6.43 -1.64
C LEU A 146 0.88 -6.23 -1.78
N ASP A 147 0.31 -5.36 -0.98
CA ASP A 147 -1.14 -5.24 -0.81
C ASP A 147 -1.83 -4.35 -1.85
N GLU A 148 -1.05 -3.68 -2.72
CA GLU A 148 -1.53 -3.13 -3.97
C GLU A 148 -0.47 -3.27 -5.07
N PHE A 149 -0.85 -3.85 -6.21
CA PHE A 149 -0.01 -3.93 -7.40
C PHE A 149 -0.85 -4.08 -8.68
N GLY A 150 -0.19 -3.97 -9.82
CA GLY A 150 -0.79 -4.16 -11.14
C GLY A 150 -1.44 -2.88 -11.65
N GLY A 151 -2.71 -2.67 -11.35
CA GLY A 151 -3.45 -1.47 -11.80
C GLY A 151 -3.48 -1.30 -13.32
N ILE A 152 -3.46 -2.39 -14.08
CA ILE A 152 -3.27 -2.41 -15.53
C ILE A 152 -4.59 -2.04 -16.21
N LYS A 153 -4.61 -0.88 -16.90
CA LYS A 153 -5.73 -0.53 -17.77
C LYS A 153 -5.64 -1.30 -19.09
N CYS A 154 -6.73 -1.93 -19.54
CA CYS A 154 -6.84 -2.58 -20.82
C CYS A 154 -7.72 -1.76 -21.79
N ILE A 155 -7.11 -1.24 -22.86
CA ILE A 155 -7.83 -0.35 -23.81
C ILE A 155 -8.90 -1.11 -24.59
N GLU A 156 -8.61 -2.32 -25.06
CA GLU A 156 -9.57 -3.15 -25.82
C GLU A 156 -10.82 -3.46 -25.01
N ALA A 157 -10.61 -3.72 -23.72
CA ALA A 157 -11.67 -4.10 -22.81
C ALA A 157 -12.45 -2.92 -22.24
N ASN A 158 -11.93 -1.69 -22.37
CA ASN A 158 -12.50 -0.52 -21.72
C ASN A 158 -13.79 -0.02 -22.42
N PRO A 159 -14.93 0.09 -21.71
CA PRO A 159 -16.15 0.62 -22.26
C PRO A 159 -16.08 2.12 -22.59
N ILE A 160 -15.27 2.89 -21.86
CA ILE A 160 -15.07 4.32 -22.13
C ILE A 160 -13.97 4.47 -23.17
N LYS A 161 -14.36 4.77 -24.40
CA LYS A 161 -13.44 4.93 -25.53
C LYS A 161 -12.61 6.22 -25.47
N ASP A 162 -13.06 7.21 -24.71
CA ASP A 162 -12.30 8.44 -24.51
C ASP A 162 -11.17 8.21 -23.51
N ARG A 163 -9.96 8.09 -24.06
CA ARG A 163 -8.73 7.82 -23.29
C ARG A 163 -8.34 8.93 -22.31
N ASN A 164 -8.92 10.12 -22.48
CA ASN A 164 -8.63 11.26 -21.60
C ASN A 164 -9.50 11.27 -20.34
N LEU A 165 -10.56 10.48 -20.34
CA LEU A 165 -11.54 10.42 -19.24
C LEU A 165 -11.32 9.22 -18.30
N SER A 166 -10.33 8.36 -18.56
CA SER A 166 -10.10 7.18 -17.73
C SER A 166 -8.61 6.85 -17.62
N TRP A 167 -8.22 6.33 -16.47
CA TRP A 167 -6.83 6.07 -16.17
C TRP A 167 -6.58 4.68 -15.56
N GLY A 168 -5.35 4.27 -15.51
CA GLY A 168 -4.78 3.14 -14.81
C GLY A 168 -3.30 3.40 -14.63
N TYR A 169 -2.61 2.55 -13.92
CA TYR A 169 -1.19 2.74 -13.64
C TYR A 169 -0.30 2.33 -14.82
N GLY A 170 0.81 3.01 -14.98
CA GLY A 170 1.78 2.74 -16.05
C GLY A 170 1.22 2.90 -17.46
N ASN A 171 1.76 2.12 -18.39
CA ASN A 171 1.29 2.13 -19.77
C ASN A 171 0.10 1.18 -19.93
N SER A 172 -1.00 1.67 -20.48
CA SER A 172 -2.18 0.84 -20.75
C SER A 172 -1.85 -0.35 -21.66
N ALA A 173 -2.37 -1.52 -21.34
CA ALA A 173 -2.37 -2.67 -22.23
C ALA A 173 -3.29 -2.37 -23.42
N VAL A 174 -2.83 -2.62 -24.65
CA VAL A 174 -3.63 -2.35 -25.86
C VAL A 174 -4.67 -3.45 -26.04
N THR A 175 -4.28 -4.72 -25.86
CA THR A 175 -5.11 -5.91 -26.04
C THR A 175 -5.30 -6.67 -24.73
N LYS A 176 -6.30 -7.55 -24.70
CA LYS A 176 -6.51 -8.46 -23.56
C LYS A 176 -5.34 -9.43 -23.38
N GLU A 177 -4.73 -9.86 -24.47
CA GLU A 177 -3.55 -10.75 -24.43
C GLU A 177 -2.37 -10.06 -23.75
N ASP A 178 -2.13 -8.76 -24.02
CA ASP A 178 -1.10 -7.97 -23.34
C ASP A 178 -1.41 -7.82 -21.86
N PHE A 179 -2.67 -7.53 -21.53
CA PHE A 179 -3.13 -7.47 -20.14
C PHE A 179 -2.87 -8.78 -19.39
N TYR A 180 -3.33 -9.91 -19.95
CA TYR A 180 -3.15 -11.23 -19.31
C TYR A 180 -1.69 -11.61 -19.18
N LYS A 181 -0.87 -11.33 -20.18
CA LYS A 181 0.57 -11.59 -20.13
C LYS A 181 1.27 -10.83 -19.02
N ARG A 182 0.94 -9.55 -18.82
CA ARG A 182 1.52 -8.72 -17.74
C ARG A 182 1.04 -9.22 -16.39
N LEU A 183 -0.25 -9.43 -16.22
CA LEU A 183 -0.83 -9.95 -14.97
C LEU A 183 -0.22 -11.31 -14.61
N GLU A 184 -0.17 -12.24 -15.55
CA GLU A 184 0.42 -13.57 -15.33
C GLU A 184 1.88 -13.48 -14.90
N SER A 185 2.69 -12.65 -15.58
CA SER A 185 4.12 -12.52 -15.25
C SER A 185 4.35 -11.92 -13.87
N GLN A 186 3.56 -10.92 -13.48
CA GLN A 186 3.63 -10.35 -12.13
C GLN A 186 3.22 -11.36 -11.06
N VAL A 187 2.08 -12.03 -11.23
CA VAL A 187 1.59 -13.05 -10.27
C VAL A 187 2.57 -14.21 -10.16
N ARG A 188 3.11 -14.69 -11.28
CA ARG A 188 4.12 -15.76 -11.29
C ARG A 188 5.37 -15.35 -10.52
N MET A 189 5.88 -14.14 -10.74
CA MET A 189 7.02 -13.59 -10.02
C MET A 189 6.75 -13.53 -8.50
N LEU A 190 5.57 -13.08 -8.09
CA LEU A 190 5.20 -13.01 -6.68
C LEU A 190 5.14 -14.40 -6.04
N ILE A 191 4.54 -15.39 -6.72
CA ILE A 191 4.46 -16.78 -6.24
C ILE A 191 5.87 -17.42 -6.13
N GLU A 192 6.72 -17.21 -7.12
CA GLU A 192 8.11 -17.71 -7.12
C GLU A 192 8.94 -17.13 -5.96
N ASN A 193 8.56 -15.96 -5.45
CA ASN A 193 9.19 -15.29 -4.32
C ASN A 193 8.40 -15.40 -3.00
N SER A 194 7.54 -16.39 -2.87
CA SER A 194 6.65 -16.60 -1.70
C SER A 194 7.37 -16.86 -0.37
N LYS A 195 8.67 -17.09 -0.36
CA LYS A 195 9.48 -17.16 0.87
C LYS A 195 9.67 -15.79 1.54
N THR A 196 9.58 -14.73 0.76
CA THR A 196 9.75 -13.34 1.22
C THR A 196 8.42 -12.59 1.18
N ILE A 197 7.67 -12.70 0.08
CA ILE A 197 6.35 -12.08 -0.09
C ILE A 197 5.30 -13.08 0.35
N TRP A 198 4.69 -12.84 1.50
CA TRP A 198 3.73 -13.74 2.13
C TRP A 198 2.33 -13.64 1.53
N GLY A 199 2.03 -12.54 0.85
CA GLY A 199 0.75 -12.32 0.19
C GLY A 199 0.79 -11.13 -0.77
N PHE A 200 -0.25 -11.04 -1.58
CA PHE A 200 -0.42 -9.93 -2.50
C PHE A 200 -1.90 -9.69 -2.80
N CYS A 201 -2.23 -8.44 -3.20
CA CYS A 201 -3.57 -8.07 -3.63
C CYS A 201 -3.48 -7.23 -4.91
N TYR A 202 -4.16 -7.69 -5.96
CA TYR A 202 -4.22 -6.96 -7.22
C TYR A 202 -5.17 -5.77 -7.12
N THR A 203 -4.76 -4.63 -7.59
CA THR A 203 -5.57 -3.43 -7.72
C THR A 203 -6.03 -3.29 -9.18
N GLN A 204 -7.34 -3.58 -9.49
CA GLN A 204 -8.36 -3.90 -8.51
C GLN A 204 -9.39 -4.91 -9.04
N LEU A 205 -10.36 -5.31 -8.23
CA LEU A 205 -11.35 -6.29 -8.64
C LEU A 205 -12.29 -5.75 -9.72
N THR A 206 -12.79 -4.52 -9.53
CA THR A 206 -13.70 -3.83 -10.47
C THR A 206 -13.19 -2.43 -10.74
N ASP A 207 -13.52 -1.90 -11.92
CA ASP A 207 -13.35 -0.47 -12.21
C ASP A 207 -14.04 0.39 -11.15
N VAL A 208 -13.47 1.55 -10.83
CA VAL A 208 -14.06 2.56 -9.94
C VAL A 208 -14.08 3.89 -10.67
N GLU A 209 -15.25 4.31 -11.15
CA GLU A 209 -15.43 5.56 -11.90
C GLU A 209 -14.46 5.69 -13.10
N LEU A 210 -13.52 6.62 -13.01
CA LEU A 210 -12.53 6.88 -14.06
C LEU A 210 -11.26 6.02 -13.93
N GLU A 211 -11.08 5.35 -12.80
CA GLU A 211 -10.02 4.38 -12.60
C GLU A 211 -10.41 3.03 -13.19
N GLN A 212 -9.91 2.76 -14.38
CA GLN A 212 -10.34 1.61 -15.19
C GLN A 212 -9.22 0.59 -15.35
N ASN A 213 -8.91 -0.07 -14.27
CA ASN A 213 -7.90 -1.10 -14.15
C ASN A 213 -8.42 -2.37 -13.45
N GLY A 214 -9.74 -2.47 -13.32
CA GLY A 214 -10.40 -3.64 -12.75
C GLY A 214 -10.26 -4.89 -13.63
N ILE A 215 -10.30 -6.07 -12.99
CA ILE A 215 -10.43 -7.36 -13.67
C ILE A 215 -11.86 -7.49 -14.27
N TYR A 216 -12.83 -6.90 -13.59
CA TYR A 216 -14.22 -6.82 -14.03
C TYR A 216 -14.64 -5.37 -14.24
N TYR A 217 -15.61 -5.20 -15.14
CA TYR A 217 -16.24 -3.90 -15.29
C TYR A 217 -17.16 -3.59 -14.12
N TYR A 218 -17.32 -2.31 -13.89
CA TYR A 218 -18.38 -1.79 -13.05
C TYR A 218 -19.59 -1.47 -13.95
N ASP A 219 -20.73 -2.15 -13.73
CA ASP A 219 -22.01 -1.93 -14.45
C ASP A 219 -22.83 -0.81 -13.76
#